data_19267aed74fd96372f02d9908bfdf27e
#
_entry.id   19267aed74fd96372f02d9908bfdf27e
#
_cell.length_a   1.000
_cell.length_b   1.000
_cell.length_c   1.000
_cell.angle_alpha   90.00
_cell.angle_beta   90.00
_cell.angle_gamma   90.00
#
_symmetry.space_group_name_H-M   'P 1'
#
loop_
_entity.id
_entity.type
_entity.pdbx_description
1 polymer ?
#
loop_
_entity_poly.entity_id
_entity_poly.type
_entity_poly.pdbx_seq_one_letter_code
_entity_poly.pdbx_strand_id
1 'polypeptide(L)'
;MQAHYLTLSFSHKNTPITLREKLALPQDRLVPFIKSLRAIPSLREVLLLSTCNRVEFYLYTHAPQECIVAVLDAFAREIALPLHILESHCHSALDQEAVHHIFGVVSGLDSIVLGETQIVGQMKEAYKLCFELESCAQEMTRLMHFAFRTAAKVRTQTTIAKTPLSIASVAVKKALESSPKSALVLGAGEMAQLAARHLLDSGVAVCMSNRSKNHAISFATTLLQEKKIKQITHITQGSHAGVPKDFGLDSSVLCLLDWQDMPRLFNDFGIIISATSAQELIIRRQMCEPRDMKRTWFDLAVPRDIESTCAELGIEVLCVDDLQQVIEENRSHKKHQAHQAHALIGAAVVEYFHWIQSLDVLPLIKSMREQAKQASMQEVARAIKKGYLQAEHEEEVLRILHNAFNVFLHNPTLNLKELSHHKEGDTIIQALQKVFTQNDKPKLLDRYKCEYDDISL
;
A
#
# COMPACT_ATOMS: atom_id res chain seq x y z
N MET A 1 -0.16 13.62 -24.92
CA MET A 1 -0.21 14.32 -23.62
C MET A 1 0.53 13.45 -22.61
N GLN A 2 1.44 14.04 -21.86
CA GLN A 2 2.17 13.35 -20.81
C GLN A 2 1.20 12.94 -19.69
N ALA A 3 1.31 11.75 -19.20
CA ALA A 3 0.51 11.28 -18.08
C ALA A 3 1.31 11.41 -16.79
N HIS A 4 0.61 11.54 -15.66
CA HIS A 4 1.16 11.93 -14.38
C HIS A 4 0.70 10.97 -13.28
N TYR A 5 1.55 10.73 -12.30
CA TYR A 5 1.17 10.13 -11.02
C TYR A 5 0.58 11.20 -10.12
N LEU A 6 -0.55 10.90 -9.52
CA LEU A 6 -1.26 11.80 -8.61
C LEU A 6 -1.68 11.03 -7.36
N THR A 7 -1.50 11.64 -6.20
CA THR A 7 -2.00 11.10 -4.92
C THR A 7 -2.97 12.08 -4.29
N LEU A 8 -4.11 11.57 -3.81
CA LEU A 8 -5.02 12.31 -2.94
C LEU A 8 -5.08 11.59 -1.60
N SER A 9 -4.68 12.26 -0.53
CA SER A 9 -4.48 11.65 0.79
C SER A 9 -5.32 12.33 1.86
N PHE A 10 -6.08 11.52 2.59
CA PHE A 10 -6.75 11.85 3.83
C PHE A 10 -6.17 10.98 4.93
N SER A 11 -5.27 11.52 5.72
CA SER A 11 -4.55 10.76 6.74
C SER A 11 -4.67 11.40 8.11
N HIS A 12 -4.23 10.70 9.14
CA HIS A 12 -4.17 11.23 10.51
C HIS A 12 -3.42 12.55 10.65
N LYS A 13 -2.61 12.95 9.65
CA LYS A 13 -1.84 14.21 9.67
C LYS A 13 -2.67 15.43 9.30
N ASN A 14 -3.68 15.25 8.46
CA ASN A 14 -4.49 16.34 7.89
C ASN A 14 -5.99 16.19 8.10
N THR A 15 -6.43 15.06 8.66
CA THR A 15 -7.85 14.75 8.80
C THR A 15 -8.17 14.27 10.22
N PRO A 16 -9.03 14.98 10.96
CA PRO A 16 -9.47 14.58 12.30
C PRO A 16 -10.14 13.21 12.30
N ILE A 17 -10.07 12.49 13.43
CA ILE A 17 -10.64 11.15 13.55
C ILE A 17 -12.13 11.12 13.22
N THR A 18 -12.89 12.12 13.68
CA THR A 18 -14.34 12.24 13.44
C THR A 18 -14.71 12.35 11.96
N LEU A 19 -13.79 12.86 11.15
CA LEU A 19 -13.96 12.92 9.70
C LEU A 19 -13.44 11.63 9.06
N ARG A 20 -12.30 11.08 9.51
CA ARG A 20 -11.76 9.80 8.99
C ARG A 20 -12.75 8.65 9.14
N GLU A 21 -13.51 8.60 10.26
CA GLU A 21 -14.58 7.64 10.49
C GLU A 21 -15.65 7.67 9.38
N LYS A 22 -15.93 8.85 8.83
CA LYS A 22 -16.91 9.03 7.74
C LYS A 22 -16.31 8.74 6.36
N LEU A 23 -14.98 8.90 6.21
CA LEU A 23 -14.28 8.66 4.95
C LEU A 23 -14.01 7.18 4.70
N ALA A 24 -13.88 6.38 5.76
CA ALA A 24 -13.58 4.95 5.65
C ALA A 24 -14.72 4.22 4.92
N LEU A 25 -14.40 3.61 3.77
CA LEU A 25 -15.38 2.83 3.01
C LEU A 25 -15.37 1.37 3.46
N PRO A 26 -16.52 0.84 3.86
CA PRO A 26 -16.66 -0.59 4.13
C PRO A 26 -16.54 -1.39 2.83
N GLN A 27 -16.19 -2.67 2.95
CA GLN A 27 -15.80 -3.50 1.80
C GLN A 27 -16.92 -3.68 0.76
N ASP A 28 -18.16 -3.69 1.18
CA ASP A 28 -19.35 -3.79 0.32
C ASP A 28 -19.55 -2.53 -0.55
N ARG A 29 -19.12 -1.36 -0.09
CA ARG A 29 -19.15 -0.09 -0.83
C ARG A 29 -17.88 0.18 -1.62
N LEU A 30 -16.74 -0.35 -1.17
CA LEU A 30 -15.43 -0.13 -1.78
C LEU A 30 -15.38 -0.62 -3.23
N VAL A 31 -15.86 -1.84 -3.50
CA VAL A 31 -15.84 -2.44 -4.85
C VAL A 31 -16.71 -1.68 -5.85
N PRO A 32 -17.98 -1.36 -5.56
CA PRO A 32 -18.80 -0.53 -6.46
C PRO A 32 -18.18 0.85 -6.71
N PHE A 33 -17.61 1.47 -5.68
CA PHE A 33 -17.01 2.78 -5.79
C PHE A 33 -15.77 2.79 -6.70
N ILE A 34 -14.84 1.83 -6.53
CA ILE A 34 -13.66 1.70 -7.43
C ILE A 34 -14.13 1.54 -8.89
N LYS A 35 -15.18 0.75 -9.14
CA LYS A 35 -15.73 0.58 -10.50
C LYS A 35 -16.30 1.89 -11.05
N SER A 36 -16.96 2.71 -10.22
CA SER A 36 -17.49 4.00 -10.64
C SER A 36 -16.40 5.01 -11.01
N LEU A 37 -15.26 4.98 -10.33
CA LEU A 37 -14.11 5.85 -10.64
C LEU A 37 -13.54 5.60 -12.05
N ARG A 38 -13.62 4.37 -12.57
CA ARG A 38 -13.17 4.06 -13.94
C ARG A 38 -13.96 4.80 -15.04
N ALA A 39 -15.13 5.31 -14.72
CA ALA A 39 -15.93 6.11 -15.66
C ALA A 39 -15.42 7.57 -15.81
N ILE A 40 -14.46 8.00 -15.00
CA ILE A 40 -13.88 9.35 -15.07
C ILE A 40 -12.95 9.43 -16.28
N PRO A 41 -13.24 10.27 -17.28
CA PRO A 41 -12.47 10.29 -18.55
C PRO A 41 -10.99 10.69 -18.39
N SER A 42 -10.68 11.56 -17.41
CA SER A 42 -9.32 12.00 -17.12
C SER A 42 -8.48 10.96 -16.38
N LEU A 43 -9.10 9.94 -15.78
CA LEU A 43 -8.46 8.90 -14.98
C LEU A 43 -8.14 7.67 -15.84
N ARG A 44 -6.90 7.20 -15.80
CA ARG A 44 -6.47 5.98 -16.50
C ARG A 44 -6.39 4.78 -15.58
N GLU A 45 -5.76 4.98 -14.42
CA GLU A 45 -5.59 3.91 -13.43
C GLU A 45 -5.84 4.46 -12.03
N VAL A 46 -6.43 3.63 -11.16
CA VAL A 46 -6.67 3.98 -9.77
C VAL A 46 -6.41 2.80 -8.85
N LEU A 47 -5.71 3.08 -7.76
CA LEU A 47 -5.61 2.23 -6.58
C LEU A 47 -6.16 3.00 -5.39
N LEU A 48 -7.11 2.41 -4.68
CA LEU A 48 -7.72 2.98 -3.49
C LEU A 48 -7.32 2.18 -2.26
N LEU A 49 -6.66 2.86 -1.33
CA LEU A 49 -6.33 2.33 -0.01
C LEU A 49 -7.27 2.95 1.02
N SER A 50 -8.05 2.12 1.71
CA SER A 50 -8.92 2.54 2.83
C SER A 50 -8.57 1.74 4.07
N THR A 51 -8.09 2.43 5.11
CA THR A 51 -7.72 1.84 6.41
C THR A 51 -8.29 2.69 7.53
N CYS A 52 -8.12 2.26 8.79
CA CYS A 52 -8.53 3.06 9.96
C CYS A 52 -7.82 4.42 10.07
N ASN A 53 -6.62 4.56 9.49
CA ASN A 53 -5.77 5.75 9.65
C ASN A 53 -5.67 6.62 8.41
N ARG A 54 -6.11 6.11 7.24
CA ARG A 54 -6.02 6.84 5.98
C ARG A 54 -6.98 6.32 4.91
N VAL A 55 -7.44 7.23 4.09
CA VAL A 55 -8.06 6.94 2.80
C VAL A 55 -7.22 7.64 1.74
N GLU A 56 -6.68 6.87 0.80
CA GLU A 56 -5.76 7.41 -0.22
C GLU A 56 -6.09 6.89 -1.60
N PHE A 57 -6.07 7.80 -2.56
CA PHE A 57 -6.22 7.51 -3.97
C PHE A 57 -4.86 7.68 -4.65
N TYR A 58 -4.37 6.63 -5.26
CA TYR A 58 -3.19 6.64 -6.10
C TYR A 58 -3.65 6.53 -7.54
N LEU A 59 -3.40 7.55 -8.32
CA LEU A 59 -4.02 7.80 -9.60
C LEU A 59 -2.95 7.95 -10.68
N TYR A 60 -3.25 7.48 -11.89
CA TYR A 60 -2.48 7.76 -13.08
C TYR A 60 -3.39 8.47 -14.09
N THR A 61 -3.03 9.68 -14.49
CA THR A 61 -3.91 10.61 -15.23
C THR A 61 -3.14 11.45 -16.22
N HIS A 62 -3.80 11.87 -17.29
CA HIS A 62 -3.27 12.86 -18.26
C HIS A 62 -3.79 14.28 -18.03
N ALA A 63 -4.72 14.48 -17.11
CA ALA A 63 -5.29 15.78 -16.76
C ALA A 63 -5.44 15.90 -15.22
N PRO A 64 -4.34 16.20 -14.48
CA PRO A 64 -4.33 16.13 -13.01
C PRO A 64 -5.40 16.98 -12.35
N GLN A 65 -5.57 18.24 -12.78
CA GLN A 65 -6.53 19.16 -12.16
C GLN A 65 -7.98 18.69 -12.33
N GLU A 66 -8.35 18.26 -13.53
CA GLU A 66 -9.68 17.71 -13.80
C GLU A 66 -9.91 16.42 -13.03
N CYS A 67 -8.88 15.59 -12.92
CA CYS A 67 -8.92 14.33 -12.19
C CYS A 67 -9.15 14.55 -10.69
N ILE A 68 -8.46 15.53 -10.07
CA ILE A 68 -8.64 15.89 -8.65
C ILE A 68 -10.12 16.23 -8.40
N VAL A 69 -10.66 17.17 -9.17
CA VAL A 69 -12.05 17.63 -9.00
C VAL A 69 -13.03 16.46 -9.18
N ALA A 70 -12.87 15.68 -10.24
CA ALA A 70 -13.79 14.58 -10.55
C ALA A 70 -13.75 13.47 -9.50
N VAL A 71 -12.56 13.11 -8.99
CA VAL A 71 -12.41 12.06 -7.95
C VAL A 71 -12.96 12.55 -6.62
N LEU A 72 -12.66 13.80 -6.21
CA LEU A 72 -13.19 14.36 -4.96
C LEU A 72 -14.70 14.52 -5.00
N ASP A 73 -15.28 14.94 -6.14
CA ASP A 73 -16.74 15.05 -6.30
C ASP A 73 -17.42 13.68 -6.27
N ALA A 74 -16.85 12.67 -6.94
CA ALA A 74 -17.32 11.30 -6.86
C ALA A 74 -17.26 10.75 -5.43
N PHE A 75 -16.18 11.01 -4.71
CA PHE A 75 -16.01 10.58 -3.33
C PHE A 75 -16.98 11.31 -2.38
N ALA A 76 -17.14 12.63 -2.54
CA ALA A 76 -18.11 13.44 -1.78
C ALA A 76 -19.53 12.88 -1.87
N ARG A 77 -19.96 12.51 -3.08
CA ARG A 77 -21.26 11.86 -3.31
C ARG A 77 -21.35 10.49 -2.68
N GLU A 78 -20.28 9.68 -2.78
CA GLU A 78 -20.25 8.34 -2.22
C GLU A 78 -20.44 8.35 -0.70
N ILE A 79 -19.78 9.28 0.01
CA ILE A 79 -19.82 9.36 1.48
C ILE A 79 -20.85 10.36 2.01
N ALA A 80 -21.63 10.98 1.12
CA ALA A 80 -22.65 12.00 1.44
C ALA A 80 -22.10 13.19 2.26
N LEU A 81 -20.89 13.68 1.91
CA LEU A 81 -20.28 14.86 2.52
C LEU A 81 -20.14 16.01 1.51
N PRO A 82 -20.20 17.28 1.97
CA PRO A 82 -19.94 18.41 1.09
C PRO A 82 -18.50 18.39 0.54
N LEU A 83 -18.36 18.71 -0.76
CA LEU A 83 -17.07 18.70 -1.46
C LEU A 83 -16.01 19.57 -0.77
N HIS A 84 -16.37 20.78 -0.32
CA HIS A 84 -15.44 21.72 0.33
C HIS A 84 -14.79 21.15 1.60
N ILE A 85 -15.46 20.21 2.29
CA ILE A 85 -14.87 19.53 3.45
C ILE A 85 -13.74 18.60 3.01
N LEU A 86 -13.93 17.89 1.89
CA LEU A 86 -12.88 17.05 1.34
C LEU A 86 -11.72 17.89 0.83
N GLU A 87 -11.99 18.95 0.10
CA GLU A 87 -10.95 19.85 -0.42
C GLU A 87 -10.09 20.45 0.69
N SER A 88 -10.69 20.84 1.83
CA SER A 88 -9.95 21.43 2.96
C SER A 88 -9.06 20.44 3.72
N HIS A 89 -9.31 19.14 3.60
CA HIS A 89 -8.57 18.09 4.29
C HIS A 89 -7.77 17.18 3.34
N CYS A 90 -7.91 17.36 2.03
CA CYS A 90 -7.16 16.59 1.05
C CYS A 90 -5.73 17.13 0.89
N HIS A 91 -4.75 16.26 1.03
CA HIS A 91 -3.40 16.55 0.58
C HIS A 91 -3.20 15.91 -0.80
N SER A 92 -2.84 16.72 -1.79
CA SER A 92 -2.53 16.23 -3.14
C SER A 92 -1.04 16.33 -3.42
N ALA A 93 -0.49 15.33 -4.09
CA ALA A 93 0.89 15.32 -4.55
C ALA A 93 0.96 14.83 -6.00
N LEU A 94 1.93 15.34 -6.77
CA LEU A 94 2.07 15.06 -8.20
C LEU A 94 3.45 14.47 -8.51
N ASP A 95 3.52 13.54 -9.44
CA ASP A 95 4.74 12.94 -9.99
C ASP A 95 5.75 12.49 -8.92
N GLN A 96 6.91 13.13 -8.81
CA GLN A 96 7.96 12.74 -7.86
C GLN A 96 7.48 12.80 -6.41
N GLU A 97 6.68 13.79 -6.06
CA GLU A 97 6.10 13.93 -4.71
C GLU A 97 5.08 12.83 -4.45
N ALA A 98 4.23 12.50 -5.45
CA ALA A 98 3.28 11.41 -5.35
C ALA A 98 3.99 10.06 -5.16
N VAL A 99 5.01 9.77 -5.96
CA VAL A 99 5.78 8.53 -5.85
C VAL A 99 6.54 8.45 -4.52
N HIS A 100 7.12 9.59 -4.07
CA HIS A 100 7.78 9.66 -2.76
C HIS A 100 6.79 9.38 -1.62
N HIS A 101 5.58 9.96 -1.69
CA HIS A 101 4.53 9.71 -0.71
C HIS A 101 4.13 8.24 -0.68
N ILE A 102 3.87 7.63 -1.84
CA ILE A 102 3.50 6.20 -1.94
C ILE A 102 4.60 5.31 -1.33
N PHE A 103 5.88 5.55 -1.67
CA PHE A 103 6.98 4.78 -1.12
C PHE A 103 7.13 4.96 0.39
N GLY A 104 6.86 6.17 0.88
CA GLY A 104 6.81 6.49 2.31
C GLY A 104 5.71 5.72 3.04
N VAL A 105 4.50 5.73 2.49
CA VAL A 105 3.34 5.01 3.03
C VAL A 105 3.62 3.51 3.08
N VAL A 106 4.03 2.91 1.94
CA VAL A 106 4.31 1.46 1.86
C VAL A 106 5.47 1.05 2.75
N SER A 107 6.42 1.97 3.01
CA SER A 107 7.54 1.71 3.93
C SER A 107 7.20 1.93 5.41
N GLY A 108 5.95 2.35 5.74
CA GLY A 108 5.51 2.62 7.10
C GLY A 108 6.10 3.89 7.71
N LEU A 109 6.68 4.80 6.90
CA LEU A 109 7.23 6.06 7.40
C LEU A 109 6.17 7.14 7.60
N ASP A 110 5.03 6.97 6.96
CA ASP A 110 3.87 7.85 7.07
C ASP A 110 2.79 7.27 8.00
N SER A 111 3.08 6.19 8.70
CA SER A 111 2.19 5.59 9.70
C SER A 111 2.31 6.29 11.04
N ILE A 112 1.25 6.24 11.87
CA ILE A 112 1.24 6.74 13.25
C ILE A 112 2.43 6.13 13.99
N VAL A 113 2.66 4.85 13.78
CA VAL A 113 3.81 4.13 14.32
C VAL A 113 4.85 3.93 13.22
N LEU A 114 5.99 4.62 13.33
CA LEU A 114 7.07 4.52 12.35
C LEU A 114 7.57 3.07 12.22
N GLY A 115 7.55 2.56 10.99
CA GLY A 115 8.01 1.22 10.65
C GLY A 115 7.00 0.11 10.90
N GLU A 116 5.72 0.43 11.08
CA GLU A 116 4.64 -0.55 11.18
C GLU A 116 4.55 -1.39 9.90
N THR A 117 4.52 -2.72 10.07
CA THR A 117 4.51 -3.65 8.93
C THR A 117 3.12 -3.92 8.36
N GLN A 118 2.06 -3.59 9.12
CA GLN A 118 0.66 -3.82 8.74
C GLN A 118 0.29 -3.09 7.45
N ILE A 119 0.76 -1.86 7.27
CA ILE A 119 0.45 -1.06 6.07
C ILE A 119 0.92 -1.73 4.77
N VAL A 120 2.00 -2.50 4.81
CA VAL A 120 2.47 -3.26 3.63
C VAL A 120 1.47 -4.34 3.24
N GLY A 121 0.90 -5.04 4.23
CA GLY A 121 -0.16 -6.05 4.03
C GLY A 121 -1.41 -5.41 3.43
N GLN A 122 -1.90 -4.35 4.07
CA GLN A 122 -3.08 -3.60 3.62
C GLN A 122 -2.91 -3.05 2.19
N MET A 123 -1.73 -2.52 1.86
CA MET A 123 -1.43 -2.04 0.51
C MET A 123 -1.41 -3.18 -0.52
N LYS A 124 -0.90 -4.36 -0.16
CA LYS A 124 -0.93 -5.53 -1.05
C LYS A 124 -2.35 -6.01 -1.32
N GLU A 125 -3.21 -6.03 -0.29
CA GLU A 125 -4.63 -6.38 -0.42
C GLU A 125 -5.38 -5.37 -1.29
N ALA A 126 -5.18 -4.06 -1.05
CA ALA A 126 -5.76 -3.00 -1.86
C ALA A 126 -5.31 -3.09 -3.33
N TYR A 127 -4.00 -3.30 -3.57
CA TYR A 127 -3.47 -3.48 -4.91
C TYR A 127 -4.06 -4.72 -5.59
N LYS A 128 -4.13 -5.85 -4.90
CA LYS A 128 -4.71 -7.09 -5.44
C LYS A 128 -6.16 -6.87 -5.85
N LEU A 129 -6.98 -6.24 -4.98
CA LEU A 129 -8.36 -5.92 -5.27
C LEU A 129 -8.49 -5.02 -6.51
N CYS A 130 -7.73 -3.93 -6.56
CA CYS A 130 -7.77 -2.99 -7.68
C CYS A 130 -7.28 -3.62 -8.99
N PHE A 131 -6.30 -4.53 -8.92
CA PHE A 131 -5.83 -5.30 -10.07
C PHE A 131 -6.91 -6.27 -10.58
N GLU A 132 -7.56 -7.02 -9.70
CA GLU A 132 -8.68 -7.92 -10.05
C GLU A 132 -9.89 -7.17 -10.63
N LEU A 133 -10.10 -5.92 -10.21
CA LEU A 133 -11.13 -5.03 -10.77
C LEU A 133 -10.69 -4.32 -12.06
N GLU A 134 -9.49 -4.62 -12.58
CA GLU A 134 -8.90 -3.97 -13.75
C GLU A 134 -8.81 -2.44 -13.62
N SER A 135 -8.76 -1.91 -12.41
CA SER A 135 -8.57 -0.48 -12.14
C SER A 135 -7.09 -0.11 -12.05
N CYS A 136 -6.21 -1.08 -11.82
CA CYS A 136 -4.76 -0.98 -11.94
C CYS A 136 -4.33 -1.71 -13.22
N ALA A 137 -3.55 -1.03 -14.05
CA ALA A 137 -2.95 -1.58 -15.25
C ALA A 137 -1.41 -1.53 -15.16
N GLN A 138 -0.74 -1.24 -16.25
CA GLN A 138 0.71 -1.36 -16.36
C GLN A 138 1.47 -0.37 -15.47
N GLU A 139 1.02 0.90 -15.41
CA GLU A 139 1.77 1.94 -14.72
C GLU A 139 1.66 1.81 -13.20
N MET A 140 0.46 1.57 -12.70
CA MET A 140 0.26 1.34 -11.27
C MET A 140 0.92 0.03 -10.83
N THR A 141 0.91 -1.01 -11.66
CA THR A 141 1.61 -2.27 -11.38
C THR A 141 3.12 -2.05 -11.25
N ARG A 142 3.74 -1.30 -12.17
CA ARG A 142 5.15 -0.93 -12.11
C ARG A 142 5.49 -0.18 -10.83
N LEU A 143 4.69 0.83 -10.52
CA LEU A 143 4.84 1.65 -9.33
C LEU A 143 4.75 0.81 -8.05
N MET A 144 3.75 -0.06 -7.94
CA MET A 144 3.54 -0.86 -6.73
C MET A 144 4.63 -1.92 -6.53
N HIS A 145 5.10 -2.58 -7.59
CA HIS A 145 6.21 -3.51 -7.48
C HIS A 145 7.49 -2.80 -6.99
N PHE A 146 7.73 -1.59 -7.50
CA PHE A 146 8.86 -0.79 -7.06
C PHE A 146 8.72 -0.32 -5.61
N ALA A 147 7.51 0.10 -5.21
CA ALA A 147 7.17 0.47 -3.84
C ALA A 147 7.41 -0.68 -2.85
N PHE A 148 6.94 -1.89 -3.17
CA PHE A 148 7.17 -3.07 -2.33
C PHE A 148 8.65 -3.45 -2.22
N ARG A 149 9.41 -3.35 -3.32
CA ARG A 149 10.87 -3.55 -3.31
C ARG A 149 11.57 -2.52 -2.41
N THR A 150 11.16 -1.25 -2.52
CA THR A 150 11.68 -0.16 -1.70
C THR A 150 11.38 -0.37 -0.22
N ALA A 151 10.15 -0.74 0.13
CA ALA A 151 9.77 -1.05 1.51
C ALA A 151 10.57 -2.24 2.09
N ALA A 152 10.84 -3.27 1.29
CA ALA A 152 11.70 -4.37 1.71
C ALA A 152 13.14 -3.91 1.95
N LYS A 153 13.69 -3.03 1.08
CA LYS A 153 15.03 -2.44 1.23
C LYS A 153 15.13 -1.58 2.49
N VAL A 154 14.17 -0.69 2.71
CA VAL A 154 14.09 0.13 3.93
C VAL A 154 14.09 -0.74 5.17
N ARG A 155 13.27 -1.79 5.20
CA ARG A 155 13.15 -2.71 6.34
C ARG A 155 14.42 -3.51 6.62
N THR A 156 15.18 -3.89 5.59
CA THR A 156 16.43 -4.64 5.74
C THR A 156 17.62 -3.75 6.07
N GLN A 157 17.68 -2.54 5.52
CA GLN A 157 18.82 -1.63 5.67
C GLN A 157 18.68 -0.64 6.83
N THR A 158 17.50 -0.57 7.47
CA THR A 158 17.28 0.24 8.66
C THR A 158 16.76 -0.62 9.81
N THR A 159 16.91 -0.12 11.03
CA THR A 159 16.35 -0.78 12.21
C THR A 159 14.94 -0.27 12.54
N ILE A 160 14.32 0.53 11.63
CA ILE A 160 13.03 1.17 11.86
C ILE A 160 11.89 0.16 12.12
N ALA A 161 12.01 -1.03 11.51
CA ALA A 161 11.06 -2.13 11.67
C ALA A 161 11.44 -3.12 12.78
N LYS A 162 12.65 -3.01 13.38
CA LYS A 162 13.13 -3.99 14.39
C LYS A 162 12.49 -3.83 15.76
N THR A 163 11.87 -2.70 16.02
CA THR A 163 11.09 -2.50 17.24
C THR A 163 9.76 -1.85 16.86
N PRO A 164 8.81 -2.59 16.32
CA PRO A 164 7.52 -2.03 16.00
C PRO A 164 6.79 -1.72 17.31
N LEU A 165 6.73 -0.45 17.67
CA LEU A 165 5.70 0.03 18.57
C LEU A 165 4.42 0.03 17.72
N SER A 166 3.64 -1.03 17.72
CA SER A 166 2.29 -0.98 17.14
C SER A 166 1.40 -0.17 18.08
N ILE A 167 0.32 0.43 17.57
CA ILE A 167 -0.69 1.08 18.41
C ILE A 167 -1.16 0.11 19.50
N ALA A 168 -1.34 -1.17 19.15
CA ALA A 168 -1.67 -2.22 20.10
C ALA A 168 -0.61 -2.37 21.20
N SER A 169 0.69 -2.33 20.86
CA SER A 169 1.76 -2.43 21.86
C SER A 169 1.82 -1.20 22.77
N VAL A 170 1.50 -0.01 22.24
CA VAL A 170 1.42 1.22 23.05
C VAL A 170 0.21 1.19 23.98
N ALA A 171 -0.95 0.77 23.48
CA ALA A 171 -2.14 0.57 24.29
C ALA A 171 -1.87 -0.43 25.44
N VAL A 172 -1.25 -1.57 25.13
CA VAL A 172 -0.88 -2.55 26.14
C VAL A 172 0.13 -1.99 27.12
N LYS A 173 1.18 -1.30 26.68
CA LYS A 173 2.15 -0.65 27.58
C LYS A 173 1.46 0.31 28.55
N LYS A 174 0.53 1.12 28.03
CA LYS A 174 -0.27 2.06 28.84
C LYS A 174 -1.21 1.30 29.80
N ALA A 175 -1.85 0.23 29.37
CA ALA A 175 -2.68 -0.62 30.20
C ALA A 175 -1.90 -1.22 31.37
N LEU A 176 -0.65 -1.67 31.14
CA LEU A 176 0.21 -2.27 32.15
C LEU A 176 0.64 -1.30 33.26
N GLU A 177 0.55 0.03 33.06
CA GLU A 177 0.81 1.00 34.12
C GLU A 177 -0.14 0.83 35.34
N SER A 178 -1.34 0.29 35.11
CA SER A 178 -2.30 -0.04 36.18
C SER A 178 -2.13 -1.42 36.78
N SER A 179 -1.13 -2.20 36.35
CA SER A 179 -0.86 -3.58 36.76
C SER A 179 -2.12 -4.48 36.72
N PRO A 180 -2.81 -4.56 35.56
CA PRO A 180 -4.05 -5.29 35.43
C PRO A 180 -3.82 -6.80 35.58
N LYS A 181 -4.71 -7.49 36.26
CA LYS A 181 -4.71 -8.96 36.36
C LYS A 181 -5.36 -9.60 35.13
N SER A 182 -6.35 -8.92 34.57
CA SER A 182 -7.08 -9.38 33.37
C SER A 182 -7.46 -8.22 32.45
N ALA A 183 -7.68 -8.54 31.19
CA ALA A 183 -8.14 -7.59 30.19
C ALA A 183 -9.15 -8.25 29.24
N LEU A 184 -10.09 -7.45 28.72
CA LEU A 184 -11.00 -7.86 27.68
C LEU A 184 -10.52 -7.30 26.34
N VAL A 185 -10.44 -8.17 25.33
CA VAL A 185 -10.13 -7.79 23.96
C VAL A 185 -11.36 -8.02 23.08
N LEU A 186 -11.86 -6.97 22.45
CA LEU A 186 -12.99 -7.01 21.53
C LEU A 186 -12.47 -6.98 20.08
N GLY A 187 -12.88 -7.98 19.31
CA GLY A 187 -12.41 -8.20 17.96
C GLY A 187 -11.47 -9.40 17.84
N ALA A 188 -11.27 -9.87 16.62
CA ALA A 188 -10.30 -10.93 16.28
C ALA A 188 -9.49 -10.58 15.02
N GLY A 189 -9.48 -9.30 14.64
CA GLY A 189 -8.60 -8.75 13.60
C GLY A 189 -7.15 -8.66 14.08
N GLU A 190 -6.25 -8.27 13.20
CA GLU A 190 -4.81 -8.24 13.43
C GLU A 190 -4.41 -7.42 14.67
N MET A 191 -5.02 -6.22 14.84
CA MET A 191 -4.76 -5.35 16.00
C MET A 191 -5.20 -5.99 17.31
N ALA A 192 -6.39 -6.60 17.34
CA ALA A 192 -6.90 -7.32 18.52
C ALA A 192 -6.02 -8.52 18.88
N GLN A 193 -5.62 -9.32 17.88
CA GLN A 193 -4.73 -10.44 18.06
C GLN A 193 -3.36 -10.02 18.61
N LEU A 194 -2.81 -8.90 18.09
CA LEU A 194 -1.52 -8.37 18.54
C LEU A 194 -1.62 -7.84 19.98
N ALA A 195 -2.69 -7.13 20.33
CA ALA A 195 -2.94 -6.67 21.69
C ALA A 195 -3.06 -7.87 22.66
N ALA A 196 -3.82 -8.89 22.28
CA ALA A 196 -3.97 -10.10 23.08
C ALA A 196 -2.62 -10.83 23.31
N ARG A 197 -1.78 -10.96 22.26
CA ARG A 197 -0.43 -11.54 22.40
C ARG A 197 0.44 -10.74 23.37
N HIS A 198 0.48 -9.42 23.24
CA HIS A 198 1.28 -8.57 24.13
C HIS A 198 0.81 -8.62 25.60
N LEU A 199 -0.50 -8.69 25.84
CA LEU A 199 -1.06 -8.86 27.18
C LEU A 199 -0.67 -10.20 27.79
N LEU A 200 -0.82 -11.30 27.02
CA LEU A 200 -0.42 -12.64 27.46
C LEU A 200 1.09 -12.73 27.73
N ASP A 201 1.93 -12.19 26.85
CA ASP A 201 3.38 -12.14 27.01
C ASP A 201 3.80 -11.31 28.24
N SER A 202 2.94 -10.38 28.68
CA SER A 202 3.14 -9.54 29.89
C SER A 202 2.52 -10.15 31.15
N GLY A 203 2.00 -11.37 31.08
CA GLY A 203 1.43 -12.06 32.24
C GLY A 203 -0.01 -11.66 32.60
N VAL A 204 -0.74 -10.98 31.72
CA VAL A 204 -2.13 -10.57 31.90
C VAL A 204 -3.06 -11.66 31.36
N ALA A 205 -4.06 -12.08 32.13
CA ALA A 205 -5.09 -13.00 31.66
C ALA A 205 -5.98 -12.30 30.61
N VAL A 206 -6.22 -12.94 29.47
CA VAL A 206 -6.98 -12.33 28.38
C VAL A 206 -8.32 -13.02 28.17
N CYS A 207 -9.37 -12.24 28.19
CA CYS A 207 -10.68 -12.62 27.68
C CYS A 207 -10.86 -12.00 26.29
N MET A 208 -11.33 -12.77 25.31
CA MET A 208 -11.56 -12.29 23.96
C MET A 208 -13.01 -12.54 23.54
N SER A 209 -13.63 -11.54 22.92
CA SER A 209 -14.95 -11.67 22.30
C SER A 209 -14.94 -11.13 20.89
N ASN A 210 -15.59 -11.85 19.97
CA ASN A 210 -15.72 -11.43 18.57
C ASN A 210 -17.09 -11.86 18.02
N ARG A 211 -17.68 -11.02 17.15
CA ARG A 211 -18.98 -11.34 16.51
C ARG A 211 -18.92 -12.68 15.77
N SER A 212 -17.87 -12.92 15.00
CA SER A 212 -17.59 -14.24 14.40
C SER A 212 -16.78 -15.09 15.35
N LYS A 213 -17.43 -16.04 16.01
CA LYS A 213 -16.82 -16.96 16.96
C LYS A 213 -15.65 -17.76 16.35
N ASN A 214 -15.79 -18.12 15.08
CA ASN A 214 -14.77 -18.91 14.36
C ASN A 214 -13.41 -18.19 14.26
N HIS A 215 -13.39 -16.88 14.06
CA HIS A 215 -12.12 -16.12 14.00
C HIS A 215 -11.41 -16.11 15.36
N ALA A 216 -12.17 -15.93 16.45
CA ALA A 216 -11.61 -15.97 17.80
C ALA A 216 -11.06 -17.38 18.16
N ILE A 217 -11.80 -18.43 17.78
CA ILE A 217 -11.38 -19.82 17.97
C ILE A 217 -10.12 -20.12 17.15
N SER A 218 -10.07 -19.71 15.90
CA SER A 218 -8.89 -19.89 15.03
C SER A 218 -7.64 -19.26 15.64
N PHE A 219 -7.75 -18.02 16.11
CA PHE A 219 -6.64 -17.34 16.79
C PHE A 219 -6.23 -18.06 18.09
N ALA A 220 -7.19 -18.45 18.93
CA ALA A 220 -6.91 -19.19 20.16
C ALA A 220 -6.20 -20.51 19.88
N THR A 221 -6.62 -21.22 18.83
CA THR A 221 -5.97 -22.47 18.38
C THR A 221 -4.52 -22.22 17.95
N THR A 222 -4.27 -21.13 17.22
CA THR A 222 -2.91 -20.73 16.84
C THR A 222 -2.03 -20.47 18.05
N LEU A 223 -2.53 -19.74 19.06
CA LEU A 223 -1.81 -19.50 20.31
C LEU A 223 -1.49 -20.79 21.09
N LEU A 224 -2.40 -21.76 21.06
CA LEU A 224 -2.20 -23.07 21.67
C LEU A 224 -1.08 -23.86 20.95
N GLN A 225 -1.10 -23.84 19.60
CA GLN A 225 -0.04 -24.48 18.79
C GLN A 225 1.32 -23.83 18.99
N GLU A 226 1.38 -22.51 19.13
CA GLU A 226 2.59 -21.75 19.44
C GLU A 226 3.05 -21.91 20.90
N LYS A 227 2.33 -22.67 21.74
CA LYS A 227 2.58 -22.86 23.16
C LYS A 227 2.59 -21.55 23.98
N LYS A 228 1.91 -20.53 23.48
CA LYS A 228 1.70 -19.25 24.18
C LYS A 228 0.67 -19.38 25.30
N ILE A 229 -0.29 -20.27 25.12
CA ILE A 229 -1.32 -20.63 26.11
C ILE A 229 -1.35 -22.15 26.29
N LYS A 230 -1.82 -22.62 27.45
CA LYS A 230 -1.99 -24.04 27.76
C LYS A 230 -3.42 -24.50 27.56
N GLN A 231 -4.40 -23.60 27.72
CA GLN A 231 -5.81 -23.92 27.68
C GLN A 231 -6.66 -22.81 27.08
N ILE A 232 -7.72 -23.22 26.41
CA ILE A 232 -8.80 -22.35 25.94
C ILE A 232 -10.03 -22.64 26.81
N THR A 233 -10.60 -21.62 27.43
CA THR A 233 -11.84 -21.73 28.19
C THR A 233 -12.96 -20.96 27.47
N HIS A 234 -14.13 -21.58 27.37
CA HIS A 234 -15.32 -20.93 26.79
C HIS A 234 -16.30 -20.56 27.91
N ILE A 235 -16.74 -19.30 27.94
CA ILE A 235 -17.86 -18.85 28.78
C ILE A 235 -19.07 -18.72 27.89
N THR A 236 -20.10 -19.55 28.14
CA THR A 236 -21.38 -19.57 27.43
C THR A 236 -22.54 -19.31 28.39
N GLN A 237 -23.70 -18.93 27.84
CA GLN A 237 -24.93 -18.69 28.62
C GLN A 237 -25.23 -19.87 29.56
N GLY A 238 -25.36 -19.58 30.87
CA GLY A 238 -25.76 -20.56 31.87
C GLY A 238 -24.88 -20.67 33.11
N SER A 239 -23.66 -20.21 33.10
CA SER A 239 -22.89 -20.01 34.32
C SER A 239 -23.37 -18.75 35.00
N HIS A 240 -24.23 -18.86 36.03
CA HIS A 240 -24.70 -17.75 36.85
C HIS A 240 -23.62 -17.04 37.70
N ALA A 241 -22.37 -17.40 37.50
CA ALA A 241 -21.21 -16.65 37.95
C ALA A 241 -20.88 -15.62 36.87
N GLY A 242 -20.91 -14.30 37.17
CA GLY A 242 -20.20 -13.28 36.41
C GLY A 242 -18.78 -13.75 36.06
N VAL A 243 -17.99 -12.99 35.32
CA VAL A 243 -16.58 -13.34 35.15
C VAL A 243 -16.10 -13.84 36.51
N PRO A 244 -15.67 -15.12 36.63
CA PRO A 244 -15.36 -15.67 37.93
C PRO A 244 -14.43 -14.70 38.65
N LYS A 245 -14.79 -14.24 39.89
CA LYS A 245 -13.94 -13.34 40.69
C LYS A 245 -12.52 -13.94 40.85
N ASP A 246 -12.45 -15.25 40.73
CA ASP A 246 -11.25 -16.08 40.62
C ASP A 246 -11.11 -16.63 39.17
N PHE A 247 -11.29 -15.80 38.16
CA PHE A 247 -10.78 -16.14 36.82
C PHE A 247 -9.32 -16.48 37.05
N GLY A 248 -9.05 -17.78 37.19
CA GLY A 248 -7.75 -18.26 37.63
C GLY A 248 -6.68 -17.53 36.85
N LEU A 249 -6.01 -16.62 37.56
CA LEU A 249 -5.17 -15.53 37.05
C LEU A 249 -3.93 -16.06 36.36
N ASP A 250 -4.08 -17.11 35.57
CA ASP A 250 -3.03 -17.73 34.79
C ASP A 250 -3.10 -17.16 33.36
N SER A 251 -2.13 -16.33 33.05
CA SER A 251 -1.89 -15.83 31.68
C SER A 251 -1.69 -16.94 30.65
N SER A 252 -1.58 -18.20 31.09
CA SER A 252 -1.53 -19.37 30.19
C SER A 252 -2.92 -19.80 29.69
N VAL A 253 -4.00 -19.15 30.11
CA VAL A 253 -5.38 -19.45 29.69
C VAL A 253 -5.96 -18.29 28.91
N LEU A 254 -6.46 -18.57 27.71
CA LEU A 254 -7.27 -17.61 26.93
C LEU A 254 -8.74 -17.94 27.13
N CYS A 255 -9.52 -16.95 27.54
CA CYS A 255 -10.96 -17.10 27.67
C CYS A 255 -11.65 -16.55 26.42
N LEU A 256 -12.56 -17.33 25.85
CA LEU A 256 -13.46 -16.89 24.77
C LEU A 256 -14.85 -16.62 25.36
N LEU A 257 -15.30 -15.37 25.23
CA LEU A 257 -16.62 -14.91 25.64
C LEU A 257 -17.56 -14.90 24.43
N ASP A 258 -18.77 -15.39 24.61
CA ASP A 258 -19.78 -15.25 23.55
C ASP A 258 -20.16 -13.79 23.39
N TRP A 259 -20.29 -13.35 22.15
CA TRP A 259 -20.61 -11.95 21.82
C TRP A 259 -21.91 -11.46 22.47
N GLN A 260 -22.89 -12.34 22.61
CA GLN A 260 -24.19 -12.04 23.22
C GLN A 260 -24.09 -11.76 24.73
N ASP A 261 -23.08 -12.31 25.42
CA ASP A 261 -22.86 -12.12 26.85
C ASP A 261 -21.98 -10.90 27.12
N MET A 262 -21.26 -10.37 26.13
CA MET A 262 -20.36 -9.23 26.26
C MET A 262 -21.04 -8.01 26.92
N PRO A 263 -22.29 -7.60 26.57
CA PRO A 263 -22.93 -6.44 27.17
C PRO A 263 -23.16 -6.51 28.70
N ARG A 264 -23.10 -7.70 29.27
CA ARG A 264 -23.25 -7.92 30.71
C ARG A 264 -21.89 -7.98 31.42
N LEU A 265 -20.86 -8.42 30.73
CA LEU A 265 -19.58 -8.76 31.35
C LEU A 265 -18.53 -7.66 31.22
N PHE A 266 -18.62 -6.77 30.22
CA PHE A 266 -17.57 -5.78 29.98
C PHE A 266 -17.37 -4.79 31.15
N ASN A 267 -18.41 -4.52 31.94
CA ASN A 267 -18.31 -3.65 33.12
C ASN A 267 -17.41 -4.19 34.24
N ASP A 268 -17.08 -5.47 34.22
CA ASP A 268 -16.22 -6.13 35.20
C ASP A 268 -14.72 -6.05 34.85
N PHE A 269 -14.39 -5.46 33.68
CA PHE A 269 -13.01 -5.31 33.25
C PHE A 269 -12.49 -3.87 33.45
N GLY A 270 -11.36 -3.76 34.18
CA GLY A 270 -10.62 -2.50 34.30
C GLY A 270 -9.97 -2.09 32.99
N ILE A 271 -9.51 -3.07 32.22
CA ILE A 271 -8.88 -2.87 30.91
C ILE A 271 -9.72 -3.52 29.82
N ILE A 272 -10.08 -2.71 28.84
CA ILE A 272 -10.70 -3.17 27.58
C ILE A 272 -9.85 -2.64 26.43
N ILE A 273 -9.56 -3.48 25.45
CA ILE A 273 -8.97 -3.08 24.17
C ILE A 273 -9.94 -3.49 23.07
N SER A 274 -10.59 -2.51 22.44
CA SER A 274 -11.51 -2.74 21.33
C SER A 274 -10.83 -2.44 20.01
N ALA A 275 -10.91 -3.39 19.09
CA ALA A 275 -10.33 -3.31 17.75
C ALA A 275 -11.17 -4.14 16.77
N THR A 276 -12.42 -3.71 16.57
CA THR A 276 -13.33 -4.41 15.66
C THR A 276 -13.49 -3.64 14.34
N SER A 277 -14.21 -4.23 13.40
CA SER A 277 -14.62 -3.59 12.13
C SER A 277 -16.11 -3.22 12.14
N ALA A 278 -16.68 -3.01 13.31
CA ALA A 278 -18.08 -2.64 13.43
C ALA A 278 -18.34 -1.24 12.88
N GLN A 279 -19.50 -1.06 12.25
CA GLN A 279 -19.92 0.25 11.73
C GLN A 279 -20.69 1.06 12.77
N GLU A 280 -21.07 0.42 13.88
CA GLU A 280 -21.82 1.02 14.98
C GLU A 280 -21.06 0.83 16.30
N LEU A 281 -21.33 1.75 17.25
CA LEU A 281 -20.80 1.66 18.60
C LEU A 281 -21.19 0.35 19.27
N ILE A 282 -20.20 -0.35 19.79
CA ILE A 282 -20.36 -1.61 20.53
C ILE A 282 -20.64 -1.33 21.99
N ILE A 283 -19.92 -0.40 22.61
CA ILE A 283 -20.10 0.00 24.01
C ILE A 283 -20.68 1.41 24.01
N ARG A 284 -21.94 1.51 24.48
CA ARG A 284 -22.67 2.77 24.64
C ARG A 284 -22.71 3.17 26.12
N ARG A 285 -22.73 4.47 26.40
CA ARG A 285 -22.80 5.02 27.77
C ARG A 285 -23.91 4.38 28.62
N GLN A 286 -25.09 4.21 28.05
CA GLN A 286 -26.24 3.60 28.72
C GLN A 286 -26.03 2.14 29.16
N MET A 287 -25.03 1.46 28.63
CA MET A 287 -24.68 0.09 29.01
C MET A 287 -23.61 0.05 30.10
N CYS A 288 -23.00 1.21 30.42
CA CYS A 288 -21.94 1.31 31.41
C CYS A 288 -22.54 1.48 32.82
N GLU A 289 -22.12 0.62 33.75
CA GLU A 289 -22.50 0.67 35.14
C GLU A 289 -21.40 1.33 35.98
N PRO A 290 -21.73 2.10 37.03
CA PRO A 290 -20.76 2.57 38.02
C PRO A 290 -20.06 1.39 38.69
N ARG A 291 -18.73 1.45 38.81
CA ARG A 291 -17.90 0.45 39.50
C ARG A 291 -16.83 1.16 40.33
N ASP A 292 -16.55 0.64 41.51
CA ASP A 292 -15.48 1.12 42.37
C ASP A 292 -14.14 0.49 41.97
N MET A 293 -13.74 0.75 40.69
CA MET A 293 -12.47 0.31 40.13
C MET A 293 -12.02 1.29 39.05
N LYS A 294 -10.72 1.50 38.95
CA LYS A 294 -10.14 2.29 37.82
C LYS A 294 -10.37 1.53 36.53
N ARG A 295 -10.92 2.21 35.54
CA ARG A 295 -11.19 1.67 34.21
C ARG A 295 -10.49 2.53 33.17
N THR A 296 -9.62 1.90 32.38
CA THR A 296 -8.96 2.51 31.24
C THR A 296 -9.24 1.64 30.01
N TRP A 297 -10.01 2.18 29.07
CA TRP A 297 -10.45 1.46 27.89
C TRP A 297 -9.80 2.07 26.66
N PHE A 298 -9.33 1.21 25.75
CA PHE A 298 -8.62 1.58 24.55
C PHE A 298 -9.47 1.26 23.34
N ASP A 299 -9.82 2.29 22.58
CA ASP A 299 -10.56 2.18 21.35
C ASP A 299 -9.61 2.31 20.14
N LEU A 300 -9.24 1.17 19.60
CA LEU A 300 -8.34 1.08 18.44
C LEU A 300 -9.08 0.93 17.12
N ALA A 301 -10.43 0.97 17.16
CA ALA A 301 -11.28 0.82 15.99
C ALA A 301 -11.52 2.16 15.28
N VAL A 302 -11.74 2.09 13.99
CA VAL A 302 -12.23 3.18 13.15
C VAL A 302 -13.22 2.58 12.13
N PRO A 303 -14.51 2.94 12.23
CA PRO A 303 -15.15 3.82 13.22
C PRO A 303 -14.99 3.33 14.65
N ARG A 304 -15.19 4.25 15.63
CA ARG A 304 -15.04 3.93 17.05
C ARG A 304 -16.04 2.87 17.52
N ASP A 305 -15.55 2.00 18.38
CA ASP A 305 -16.37 0.98 19.06
C ASP A 305 -16.98 1.47 20.37
N ILE A 306 -16.34 2.47 21.03
CA ILE A 306 -16.70 2.95 22.36
C ILE A 306 -17.20 4.38 22.29
N GLU A 307 -18.37 4.64 22.89
CA GLU A 307 -18.94 5.98 22.97
C GLU A 307 -18.09 6.88 23.87
N SER A 308 -17.69 8.05 23.36
CA SER A 308 -16.80 8.99 24.08
C SER A 308 -17.42 9.49 25.42
N THR A 309 -18.75 9.56 25.50
CA THR A 309 -19.46 9.96 26.71
C THR A 309 -19.35 8.94 27.86
N CYS A 310 -18.79 7.76 27.63
CA CYS A 310 -18.41 6.83 28.71
C CYS A 310 -17.42 7.48 29.70
N ALA A 311 -16.64 8.45 29.25
CA ALA A 311 -15.72 9.21 30.10
C ALA A 311 -16.42 9.95 31.26
N GLU A 312 -17.65 10.37 31.09
CA GLU A 312 -18.44 11.03 32.14
C GLU A 312 -18.74 10.10 33.35
N LEU A 313 -18.58 8.80 33.18
CA LEU A 313 -18.74 7.78 34.25
C LEU A 313 -17.41 7.41 34.94
N GLY A 314 -16.37 8.23 34.77
CA GLY A 314 -15.04 7.99 35.34
C GLY A 314 -14.26 6.88 34.64
N ILE A 315 -14.59 6.58 33.38
CA ILE A 315 -13.87 5.63 32.53
C ILE A 315 -12.90 6.43 31.66
N GLU A 316 -11.60 6.16 31.77
CA GLU A 316 -10.63 6.74 30.87
C GLU A 316 -10.72 6.03 29.50
N VAL A 317 -11.26 6.71 28.49
CA VAL A 317 -11.36 6.17 27.12
C VAL A 317 -10.27 6.79 26.27
N LEU A 318 -9.33 5.97 25.79
CA LEU A 318 -8.19 6.40 24.96
C LEU A 318 -8.38 5.86 23.55
N CYS A 319 -8.49 6.77 22.58
CA CYS A 319 -8.56 6.40 21.16
C CYS A 319 -7.18 6.35 20.50
N VAL A 320 -7.14 5.98 19.23
CA VAL A 320 -5.93 5.91 18.44
C VAL A 320 -5.14 7.23 18.47
N ASP A 321 -5.83 8.37 18.38
CA ASP A 321 -5.18 9.69 18.33
C ASP A 321 -4.59 10.09 19.72
N ASP A 322 -5.20 9.68 20.83
CA ASP A 322 -4.65 9.90 22.17
C ASP A 322 -3.36 9.11 22.38
N LEU A 323 -3.31 7.88 21.88
CA LEU A 323 -2.11 7.04 21.92
C LEU A 323 -0.99 7.57 21.03
N GLN A 324 -1.32 8.33 19.99
CA GLN A 324 -0.37 8.96 19.10
C GLN A 324 0.52 9.96 19.83
N GLN A 325 -0.01 10.75 20.78
CA GLN A 325 0.79 11.68 21.58
C GLN A 325 1.86 10.96 22.41
N VAL A 326 1.52 9.81 22.97
CA VAL A 326 2.46 8.97 23.73
C VAL A 326 3.58 8.42 22.83
N ILE A 327 3.26 8.13 21.55
CA ILE A 327 4.24 7.67 20.57
C ILE A 327 5.20 8.81 20.18
N GLU A 328 4.70 10.02 20.05
CA GLU A 328 5.49 11.20 19.66
C GLU A 328 6.54 11.57 20.72
N GLU A 329 6.22 11.45 21.99
CA GLU A 329 7.19 11.66 23.08
C GLU A 329 8.37 10.68 23.02
N ASN A 330 8.16 9.46 22.52
CA ASN A 330 9.19 8.44 22.32
C ASN A 330 9.93 8.54 20.96
N ARG A 331 9.58 9.49 20.12
CA ARG A 331 10.09 9.65 18.73
C ARG A 331 11.54 10.10 18.63
N SER A 332 12.11 10.69 19.69
CA SER A 332 13.48 11.22 19.67
C SER A 332 14.54 10.16 19.34
N HIS A 333 14.38 8.95 19.80
CA HIS A 333 15.28 7.82 19.49
C HIS A 333 15.20 7.29 18.06
N LYS A 334 14.09 7.53 17.35
CA LYS A 334 13.87 7.03 15.97
C LYS A 334 14.19 8.07 14.88
N LYS A 335 14.45 9.34 15.23
CA LYS A 335 14.71 10.40 14.23
C LYS A 335 15.84 10.07 13.26
N HIS A 336 16.96 9.57 13.77
CA HIS A 336 18.10 9.22 12.90
C HIS A 336 17.77 8.11 11.90
N GLN A 337 17.02 7.10 12.34
CA GLN A 337 16.60 5.99 11.49
C GLN A 337 15.54 6.41 10.46
N ALA A 338 14.65 7.33 10.84
CA ALA A 338 13.71 7.92 9.90
C ALA A 338 14.44 8.69 8.79
N HIS A 339 15.49 9.45 9.12
CA HIS A 339 16.31 10.14 8.11
C HIS A 339 16.99 9.18 7.14
N GLN A 340 17.54 8.06 7.63
CA GLN A 340 18.13 7.03 6.75
C GLN A 340 17.06 6.41 5.83
N ALA A 341 15.89 6.10 6.36
CA ALA A 341 14.80 5.55 5.58
C ALA A 341 14.28 6.53 4.52
N HIS A 342 14.15 7.84 4.86
CA HIS A 342 13.79 8.87 3.88
C HIS A 342 14.83 9.03 2.78
N ALA A 343 16.13 8.95 3.11
CA ALA A 343 17.21 8.98 2.12
C ALA A 343 17.12 7.78 1.15
N LEU A 344 16.82 6.58 1.66
CA LEU A 344 16.61 5.39 0.83
C LEU A 344 15.38 5.54 -0.10
N ILE A 345 14.31 6.14 0.40
CA ILE A 345 13.11 6.43 -0.42
C ILE A 345 13.44 7.46 -1.49
N GLY A 346 14.10 8.56 -1.16
CA GLY A 346 14.51 9.56 -2.14
C GLY A 346 15.36 8.98 -3.26
N ALA A 347 16.35 8.13 -2.91
CA ALA A 347 17.16 7.41 -3.90
C ALA A 347 16.30 6.46 -4.76
N ALA A 348 15.32 5.77 -4.16
CA ALA A 348 14.44 4.87 -4.88
C ALA A 348 13.48 5.63 -5.83
N VAL A 349 13.03 6.82 -5.49
CA VAL A 349 12.23 7.69 -6.38
C VAL A 349 13.03 8.07 -7.62
N VAL A 350 14.28 8.52 -7.43
CA VAL A 350 15.17 8.86 -8.54
C VAL A 350 15.40 7.61 -9.42
N GLU A 351 15.71 6.45 -8.82
CA GLU A 351 15.89 5.18 -9.52
C GLU A 351 14.64 4.79 -10.33
N TYR A 352 13.45 4.99 -9.75
CA TYR A 352 12.18 4.70 -10.40
C TYR A 352 11.97 5.53 -11.67
N PHE A 353 12.14 6.85 -11.59
CA PHE A 353 11.94 7.72 -12.76
C PHE A 353 13.01 7.50 -13.83
N HIS A 354 14.26 7.24 -13.46
CA HIS A 354 15.28 6.84 -14.41
C HIS A 354 14.90 5.53 -15.11
N TRP A 355 14.38 4.56 -14.36
CA TRP A 355 13.95 3.29 -14.96
C TRP A 355 12.75 3.48 -15.90
N ILE A 356 11.72 4.28 -15.51
CA ILE A 356 10.58 4.60 -16.38
C ILE A 356 11.04 5.29 -17.67
N GLN A 357 11.92 6.28 -17.59
CA GLN A 357 12.47 6.95 -18.75
C GLN A 357 13.22 5.97 -19.68
N SER A 358 13.94 5.02 -19.10
CA SER A 358 14.65 4.00 -19.89
C SER A 358 13.72 3.06 -20.65
N LEU A 359 12.47 2.88 -20.19
CA LEU A 359 11.47 2.05 -20.88
C LEU A 359 10.98 2.71 -22.18
N ASP A 360 10.94 4.02 -22.24
CA ASP A 360 10.49 4.76 -23.44
C ASP A 360 11.48 4.63 -24.61
N VAL A 361 12.73 4.28 -24.34
CA VAL A 361 13.76 4.05 -25.36
C VAL A 361 13.74 2.61 -25.90
N LEU A 362 13.19 1.66 -25.15
CA LEU A 362 13.17 0.25 -25.55
C LEU A 362 12.39 -0.01 -26.86
N PRO A 363 11.20 0.61 -27.09
CA PRO A 363 10.50 0.47 -28.36
C PRO A 363 11.32 0.98 -29.56
N LEU A 364 12.03 2.10 -29.37
CA LEU A 364 12.92 2.67 -30.39
C LEU A 364 14.06 1.71 -30.73
N ILE A 365 14.76 1.18 -29.72
CA ILE A 365 15.85 0.21 -29.92
C ILE A 365 15.34 -1.05 -30.63
N LYS A 366 14.15 -1.54 -30.25
CA LYS A 366 13.50 -2.68 -30.88
C LYS A 366 13.21 -2.41 -32.36
N SER A 367 12.64 -1.23 -32.67
CA SER A 367 12.36 -0.81 -34.05
C SER A 367 13.63 -0.74 -34.91
N MET A 368 14.69 -0.12 -34.37
CA MET A 368 16.00 -0.05 -35.09
C MET A 368 16.55 -1.44 -35.43
N ARG A 369 16.51 -2.37 -34.49
CA ARG A 369 16.98 -3.77 -34.71
C ARG A 369 16.10 -4.52 -35.69
N GLU A 370 14.81 -4.34 -35.63
CA GLU A 370 13.88 -5.00 -36.56
C GLU A 370 14.04 -4.48 -37.97
N GLN A 371 14.24 -3.16 -38.16
CA GLN A 371 14.53 -2.57 -39.48
C GLN A 371 15.86 -3.08 -40.04
N ALA A 372 16.92 -3.19 -39.21
CA ALA A 372 18.20 -3.74 -39.63
C ALA A 372 18.08 -5.20 -40.08
N LYS A 373 17.30 -6.00 -39.35
CA LYS A 373 17.01 -7.40 -39.73
C LYS A 373 16.24 -7.49 -41.06
N GLN A 374 15.19 -6.67 -41.21
CA GLN A 374 14.41 -6.65 -42.46
C GLN A 374 15.24 -6.21 -43.65
N ALA A 375 16.08 -5.17 -43.49
CA ALA A 375 17.01 -4.74 -44.53
C ALA A 375 17.99 -5.84 -44.91
N SER A 376 18.55 -6.56 -43.94
CA SER A 376 19.44 -7.70 -44.17
C SER A 376 18.75 -8.80 -44.97
N MET A 377 17.54 -9.18 -44.61
CA MET A 377 16.77 -10.21 -45.33
C MET A 377 16.44 -9.78 -46.76
N GLN A 378 16.08 -8.52 -46.97
CA GLN A 378 15.78 -7.97 -48.31
C GLN A 378 17.01 -7.97 -49.21
N GLU A 379 18.19 -7.53 -48.68
CA GLU A 379 19.42 -7.48 -49.46
C GLU A 379 19.96 -8.87 -49.78
N VAL A 380 19.89 -9.81 -48.86
CA VAL A 380 20.27 -11.21 -49.11
C VAL A 380 19.38 -11.82 -50.20
N ALA A 381 18.07 -11.65 -50.10
CA ALA A 381 17.12 -12.13 -51.11
C ALA A 381 17.40 -11.47 -52.49
N ARG A 382 17.73 -10.16 -52.51
CA ARG A 382 18.10 -9.44 -53.73
C ARG A 382 19.43 -9.98 -54.33
N ALA A 383 20.42 -10.24 -53.48
CA ALA A 383 21.72 -10.79 -53.92
C ALA A 383 21.56 -12.17 -54.51
N ILE A 384 20.75 -13.04 -53.94
CA ILE A 384 20.43 -14.36 -54.50
C ILE A 384 19.73 -14.20 -55.85
N LYS A 385 18.73 -13.34 -55.96
CA LYS A 385 17.98 -13.10 -57.20
C LYS A 385 18.88 -12.56 -58.30
N LYS A 386 19.90 -11.77 -57.98
CA LYS A 386 20.89 -11.23 -58.95
C LYS A 386 22.06 -12.16 -59.24
N GLY A 387 22.13 -13.32 -58.57
CA GLY A 387 23.23 -14.27 -58.75
C GLY A 387 24.55 -13.89 -58.06
N TYR A 388 24.53 -12.87 -57.18
CA TYR A 388 25.71 -12.47 -56.40
C TYR A 388 25.99 -13.38 -55.22
N LEU A 389 24.95 -14.11 -54.76
CA LEU A 389 25.01 -15.03 -53.64
C LEU A 389 24.31 -16.35 -54.03
N GLN A 390 24.94 -17.48 -53.72
CA GLN A 390 24.31 -18.79 -53.87
C GLN A 390 23.32 -19.02 -52.72
N ALA A 391 22.16 -19.64 -52.99
CA ALA A 391 21.09 -19.84 -52.01
C ALA A 391 21.55 -20.67 -50.79
N GLU A 392 22.51 -21.57 -50.98
CA GLU A 392 23.09 -22.40 -49.91
C GLU A 392 23.81 -21.60 -48.82
N HIS A 393 24.27 -20.38 -49.12
CA HIS A 393 24.96 -19.48 -48.18
C HIS A 393 24.06 -18.43 -47.54
N GLU A 394 22.73 -18.50 -47.74
CA GLU A 394 21.77 -17.54 -47.22
C GLU A 394 21.87 -17.38 -45.70
N GLU A 395 21.84 -18.50 -44.96
CA GLU A 395 21.88 -18.48 -43.50
C GLU A 395 23.20 -17.94 -42.95
N GLU A 396 24.32 -18.26 -43.59
CA GLU A 396 25.65 -17.79 -43.19
C GLU A 396 25.78 -16.28 -43.33
N VAL A 397 25.34 -15.76 -44.49
CA VAL A 397 25.37 -14.30 -44.74
C VAL A 397 24.41 -13.55 -43.84
N LEU A 398 23.19 -14.07 -43.59
CA LEU A 398 22.29 -13.46 -42.64
C LEU A 398 22.88 -13.41 -41.24
N ARG A 399 23.61 -14.43 -40.81
CA ARG A 399 24.30 -14.46 -39.51
C ARG A 399 25.42 -13.42 -39.43
N ILE A 400 26.20 -13.26 -40.50
CA ILE A 400 27.24 -12.24 -40.59
C ILE A 400 26.64 -10.84 -40.50
N LEU A 401 25.57 -10.57 -41.27
CA LEU A 401 24.87 -9.29 -41.24
C LEU A 401 24.24 -9.01 -39.88
N HIS A 402 23.64 -10.02 -39.26
CA HIS A 402 23.10 -9.88 -37.90
C HIS A 402 24.17 -9.47 -36.89
N ASN A 403 25.35 -10.11 -36.94
CA ASN A 403 26.48 -9.77 -36.07
C ASN A 403 27.01 -8.36 -36.36
N ALA A 404 27.14 -8.00 -37.63
CA ALA A 404 27.59 -6.67 -38.02
C ALA A 404 26.65 -5.58 -37.51
N PHE A 405 25.33 -5.76 -37.67
CA PHE A 405 24.35 -4.81 -37.12
C PHE A 405 24.29 -4.79 -35.59
N ASN A 406 24.51 -5.91 -34.91
CA ASN A 406 24.64 -5.93 -33.46
C ASN A 406 25.84 -5.10 -32.97
N VAL A 407 26.99 -5.22 -33.64
CA VAL A 407 28.17 -4.40 -33.31
C VAL A 407 27.91 -2.93 -33.63
N PHE A 408 27.35 -2.63 -34.80
CA PHE A 408 27.01 -1.26 -35.20
C PHE A 408 26.03 -0.58 -34.26
N LEU A 409 24.97 -1.27 -33.85
CA LEU A 409 23.93 -0.74 -32.96
C LEU A 409 24.31 -0.75 -31.49
N HIS A 410 25.43 -1.36 -31.10
CA HIS A 410 25.82 -1.46 -29.69
C HIS A 410 25.98 -0.09 -29.02
N ASN A 411 26.86 0.75 -29.52
CA ASN A 411 27.12 2.08 -28.99
C ASN A 411 25.90 3.02 -29.11
N PRO A 412 25.21 3.12 -30.26
CA PRO A 412 23.96 3.88 -30.36
C PRO A 412 22.92 3.50 -29.31
N THR A 413 22.73 2.19 -29.02
CA THR A 413 21.75 1.75 -28.02
C THR A 413 22.17 2.04 -26.58
N LEU A 414 23.48 2.02 -26.28
CA LEU A 414 23.99 2.46 -24.98
C LEU A 414 23.79 3.95 -24.80
N ASN A 415 24.19 4.77 -25.76
CA ASN A 415 24.06 6.22 -25.74
C ASN A 415 22.58 6.66 -25.61
N LEU A 416 21.65 5.97 -26.30
CA LEU A 416 20.22 6.22 -26.16
C LEU A 416 19.71 5.96 -24.75
N LYS A 417 20.19 4.90 -24.08
CA LYS A 417 19.85 4.64 -22.69
C LYS A 417 20.41 5.70 -21.75
N GLU A 418 21.62 6.19 -21.97
CA GLU A 418 22.19 7.28 -21.19
C GLU A 418 21.45 8.60 -21.43
N LEU A 419 21.13 8.93 -22.68
CA LEU A 419 20.36 10.12 -23.04
C LEU A 419 18.96 10.12 -22.40
N SER A 420 18.35 8.96 -22.20
CA SER A 420 17.03 8.87 -21.52
C SER A 420 17.05 9.34 -20.07
N HIS A 421 18.23 9.54 -19.49
CA HIS A 421 18.43 10.08 -18.14
C HIS A 421 18.72 11.58 -18.11
N HIS A 422 18.84 12.24 -19.27
CA HIS A 422 19.10 13.68 -19.39
C HIS A 422 17.88 14.43 -19.93
N LYS A 423 17.58 15.60 -19.33
CA LYS A 423 16.43 16.45 -19.78
C LYS A 423 16.47 16.80 -21.26
N GLU A 424 17.66 16.97 -21.82
CA GLU A 424 17.88 17.23 -23.26
C GLU A 424 17.66 15.99 -24.13
N GLY A 425 17.72 14.80 -23.54
CA GLY A 425 17.53 13.52 -24.22
C GLY A 425 16.11 13.31 -24.76
N ASP A 426 15.09 13.87 -24.12
CA ASP A 426 13.69 13.70 -24.54
C ASP A 426 13.45 14.21 -25.97
N THR A 427 14.02 15.36 -26.32
CA THR A 427 13.91 15.91 -27.68
C THR A 427 14.59 15.04 -28.72
N ILE A 428 15.78 14.51 -28.38
CA ILE A 428 16.55 13.64 -29.26
C ILE A 428 15.83 12.29 -29.41
N ILE A 429 15.34 11.71 -28.35
CA ILE A 429 14.59 10.45 -28.37
C ILE A 429 13.30 10.61 -29.20
N GLN A 430 12.55 11.69 -29.03
CA GLN A 430 11.34 11.97 -29.83
C GLN A 430 11.68 12.14 -31.32
N ALA A 431 12.77 12.82 -31.65
CA ALA A 431 13.22 12.97 -33.04
C ALA A 431 13.57 11.62 -33.66
N LEU A 432 14.34 10.79 -32.93
CA LEU A 432 14.71 9.44 -33.38
C LEU A 432 13.49 8.50 -33.46
N GLN A 433 12.53 8.61 -32.57
CA GLN A 433 11.27 7.87 -32.68
C GLN A 433 10.55 8.21 -33.98
N LYS A 434 10.44 9.49 -34.34
CA LYS A 434 9.84 9.89 -35.61
C LYS A 434 10.59 9.33 -36.83
N VAL A 435 11.91 9.17 -36.73
CA VAL A 435 12.75 8.62 -37.85
C VAL A 435 12.57 7.11 -37.95
N PHE A 436 12.55 6.38 -36.82
CA PHE A 436 12.58 4.92 -36.81
C PHE A 436 11.23 4.24 -36.54
N THR A 437 10.15 4.96 -36.17
CA THR A 437 8.84 4.36 -35.92
C THR A 437 7.76 4.73 -36.94
N GLN A 438 8.12 5.39 -38.06
CA GLN A 438 7.16 5.63 -39.13
C GLN A 438 6.71 4.31 -39.76
N ASN A 439 5.40 4.07 -39.69
CA ASN A 439 4.71 2.90 -40.26
C ASN A 439 4.56 2.92 -41.80
N ASP A 440 5.38 3.67 -42.51
CA ASP A 440 5.42 3.56 -43.95
C ASP A 440 6.32 2.38 -44.33
N LYS A 441 5.72 1.43 -45.05
CA LYS A 441 6.46 0.37 -45.74
C LYS A 441 7.70 1.00 -46.33
N PRO A 442 8.92 0.42 -46.14
CA PRO A 442 10.12 0.96 -46.73
C PRO A 442 9.85 1.08 -48.22
N LYS A 443 9.67 2.31 -48.71
CA LYS A 443 9.67 2.57 -50.13
C LYS A 443 11.05 2.15 -50.58
N LEU A 444 11.13 1.12 -51.39
CA LEU A 444 12.36 0.74 -52.09
C LEU A 444 12.97 2.02 -52.62
N LEU A 445 14.12 2.40 -52.07
CA LEU A 445 14.92 3.51 -52.54
C LEU A 445 15.56 3.10 -53.85
N ASP A 446 14.73 3.02 -54.91
CA ASP A 446 15.19 2.74 -56.28
C ASP A 446 16.04 3.89 -56.86
N ARG A 447 16.42 4.90 -56.03
CA ARG A 447 17.11 6.10 -56.50
C ARG A 447 18.38 6.50 -55.78
N TYR A 448 18.92 5.67 -54.89
CA TYR A 448 20.32 5.85 -54.51
C TYR A 448 21.18 5.01 -55.43
N LYS A 449 21.68 5.61 -56.55
CA LYS A 449 22.97 5.27 -57.06
C LYS A 449 23.95 5.53 -55.93
N CYS A 450 24.58 4.49 -55.38
CA CYS A 450 25.69 4.65 -54.47
C CYS A 450 26.77 5.41 -55.23
N GLU A 451 27.20 6.56 -54.71
CA GLU A 451 28.37 7.31 -55.21
C GLU A 451 29.67 6.51 -55.10
N TYR A 452 29.60 5.22 -54.75
CA TYR A 452 30.71 4.29 -54.64
C TYR A 452 30.86 3.37 -55.84
N ASP A 453 29.99 3.46 -56.84
CA ASP A 453 30.14 2.64 -58.06
C ASP A 453 31.25 3.16 -59.05
N ASP A 454 31.89 4.30 -58.71
CA ASP A 454 32.94 4.91 -59.56
C ASP A 454 34.37 4.80 -58.98
N ILE A 455 34.58 3.99 -57.92
CA ILE A 455 35.98 3.65 -57.54
C ILE A 455 36.36 2.32 -58.22
N SER A 456 36.72 2.41 -59.49
CA SER A 456 37.47 1.38 -60.16
C SER A 456 38.88 1.29 -59.55
N LEU A 457 39.19 0.16 -58.93
CA LEU A 457 40.55 -0.28 -58.63
C LEU A 457 41.28 -0.59 -59.89
#